data_eac799942c71785336dc8816810895c3
#
_entry.id   eac799942c71785336dc8816810895c3
#
_cell.length_a   1.000
_cell.length_b   1.000
_cell.length_c   1.000
_cell.angle_alpha   90.00
_cell.angle_beta   90.00
_cell.angle_gamma   90.00
#
_symmetry.space_group_name_H-M   'P 1'
#
loop_
_entity.id
_entity.type
_entity.pdbx_description
1 polymer ?
#
loop_
_entity_poly.entity_id
_entity_poly.type
_entity_poly.pdbx_seq_one_letter_code
_entity_poly.pdbx_strand_id
1 'polypeptide(L)'
;MRRKNKILFLVNHDVVVYNFRKELIERLLEEGYEVYISSPYGERIDDLIAMGCGYIETKINRHGLNIIEEIKLIQKYKKIIKKVKPDIVLTYTIKPNIYGSIAAKSYKVPVIANITGLGTAVENESILQKITILLYKYAFKNVHKVFFQNEENRQFFIDNKIALGKHGLLPGSGVNLEYFTPLEYPDSKNIEFIYISRIMKQKGIEQYIDAAKYIRNKYPNTRFHILGFCEEKHYEEKLRELENQGVIIYHGMQRDIRKYLKKTHCTVHPTYYPEGISNVLLESAACGRPIITTD
;
A
#
# COMPACT_ATOMS: atom_id res chain seq x y z
N MET A 1 -6.20 35.24 14.24
CA MET A 1 -5.65 33.86 14.13
C MET A 1 -5.26 33.60 12.66
N ARG A 2 -4.02 33.21 12.36
CA ARG A 2 -3.65 32.77 11.00
C ARG A 2 -4.49 31.53 10.63
N ARG A 3 -5.09 31.53 9.44
CA ARG A 3 -5.81 30.37 8.91
C ARG A 3 -4.84 29.19 8.88
N LYS A 4 -5.21 28.04 9.48
CA LYS A 4 -4.43 26.82 9.36
C LYS A 4 -4.51 26.31 7.93
N ASN A 5 -3.37 25.92 7.35
CA ASN A 5 -3.32 25.31 6.03
C ASN A 5 -3.96 23.90 6.08
N LYS A 6 -4.70 23.56 5.03
CA LYS A 6 -5.46 22.31 4.93
C LYS A 6 -4.84 21.39 3.91
N ILE A 7 -4.63 20.14 4.30
CA ILE A 7 -4.09 19.09 3.45
C ILE A 7 -5.16 18.01 3.27
N LEU A 8 -5.46 17.65 2.03
CA LEU A 8 -6.43 16.62 1.70
C LEU A 8 -5.72 15.40 1.10
N PHE A 9 -5.86 14.26 1.75
CA PHE A 9 -5.42 12.96 1.24
C PHE A 9 -6.56 12.30 0.48
N LEU A 10 -6.32 11.91 -0.78
CA LEU A 10 -7.22 11.10 -1.58
C LEU A 10 -6.61 9.73 -1.80
N VAL A 11 -7.27 8.69 -1.29
CA VAL A 11 -6.77 7.31 -1.29
C VAL A 11 -7.90 6.32 -1.55
N ASN A 12 -7.56 5.11 -1.95
CA ASN A 12 -8.56 4.06 -2.25
C ASN A 12 -8.72 3.01 -1.14
N HIS A 13 -7.98 3.14 -0.04
CA HIS A 13 -8.03 2.21 1.10
C HIS A 13 -7.45 2.85 2.37
N ASP A 14 -8.10 2.65 3.51
CA ASP A 14 -7.71 3.15 4.82
C ASP A 14 -6.37 2.60 5.32
N VAL A 15 -6.16 1.29 5.16
CA VAL A 15 -4.92 0.61 5.55
C VAL A 15 -3.68 1.21 4.87
N VAL A 16 -3.81 1.62 3.59
CA VAL A 16 -2.70 2.27 2.85
C VAL A 16 -2.29 3.58 3.50
N VAL A 17 -3.25 4.37 3.98
CA VAL A 17 -2.95 5.63 4.68
C VAL A 17 -2.36 5.34 6.05
N TYR A 18 -3.02 4.53 6.84
CA TYR A 18 -2.60 4.27 8.21
C TYR A 18 -1.21 3.62 8.26
N ASN A 19 -1.00 2.54 7.53
CA ASN A 19 0.26 1.78 7.63
C ASN A 19 1.45 2.48 6.97
N PHE A 20 1.21 3.34 5.97
CA PHE A 20 2.32 3.90 5.18
C PHE A 20 2.45 5.42 5.26
N ARG A 21 1.52 6.10 5.93
CA ARG A 21 1.51 7.58 6.00
C ARG A 21 1.18 8.10 7.39
N LYS A 22 1.08 7.21 8.38
CA LYS A 22 0.76 7.58 9.77
C LYS A 22 1.73 8.62 10.29
N GLU A 23 3.02 8.38 10.19
CA GLU A 23 4.08 9.27 10.68
C GLU A 23 4.08 10.63 9.94
N LEU A 24 3.79 10.61 8.63
CA LEU A 24 3.62 11.85 7.86
C LEU A 24 2.42 12.65 8.38
N ILE A 25 1.30 11.97 8.66
CA ILE A 25 0.08 12.62 9.16
C ILE A 25 0.31 13.17 10.56
N GLU A 26 0.93 12.39 11.48
CA GLU A 26 1.31 12.84 12.82
C GLU A 26 2.15 14.12 12.74
N ARG A 27 3.20 14.10 11.91
CA ARG A 27 4.08 15.24 11.73
C ARG A 27 3.34 16.48 11.20
N LEU A 28 2.43 16.30 10.23
CA LEU A 28 1.63 17.41 9.70
C LEU A 28 0.70 18.02 10.76
N LEU A 29 0.07 17.17 11.59
CA LEU A 29 -0.79 17.62 12.69
C LEU A 29 0.01 18.37 13.75
N GLU A 30 1.20 17.87 14.12
CA GLU A 30 2.13 18.54 15.05
C GLU A 30 2.58 19.92 14.54
N GLU A 31 2.82 20.04 13.23
CA GLU A 31 3.16 21.32 12.59
C GLU A 31 1.94 22.27 12.45
N GLY A 32 0.78 21.81 12.90
CA GLY A 32 -0.44 22.65 12.97
C GLY A 32 -1.27 22.67 11.69
N TYR A 33 -1.02 21.75 10.74
CA TYR A 33 -1.90 21.57 9.58
C TYR A 33 -3.23 20.93 9.98
N GLU A 34 -4.31 21.26 9.26
CA GLU A 34 -5.55 20.49 9.29
C GLU A 34 -5.46 19.40 8.22
N VAL A 35 -5.50 18.14 8.65
CA VAL A 35 -5.41 16.98 7.75
C VAL A 35 -6.78 16.38 7.53
N TYR A 36 -7.18 16.22 6.27
CA TYR A 36 -8.42 15.57 5.85
C TYR A 36 -8.10 14.32 5.02
N ILE A 37 -8.84 13.23 5.26
CA ILE A 37 -8.69 11.97 4.54
C ILE A 37 -9.99 11.63 3.83
N SER A 38 -9.92 11.29 2.55
CA SER A 38 -11.04 10.79 1.77
C SER A 38 -10.70 9.42 1.21
N SER A 39 -11.42 8.40 1.68
CA SER A 39 -11.28 6.99 1.31
C SER A 39 -12.61 6.25 1.50
N PRO A 40 -12.74 5.00 1.02
CA PRO A 40 -13.70 4.07 1.59
C PRO A 40 -13.49 3.92 3.09
N TYR A 41 -14.58 3.68 3.83
CA TYR A 41 -14.49 3.37 5.26
C TYR A 41 -13.84 2.00 5.48
N GLY A 42 -13.04 1.90 6.51
CA GLY A 42 -12.41 0.68 7.00
C GLY A 42 -11.97 0.87 8.45
N GLU A 43 -11.54 -0.20 9.11
CA GLU A 43 -11.24 -0.22 10.56
C GLU A 43 -10.17 0.77 11.01
N ARG A 44 -9.28 1.21 10.09
CA ARG A 44 -8.20 2.15 10.41
C ARG A 44 -8.64 3.62 10.35
N ILE A 45 -9.86 3.89 9.89
CA ILE A 45 -10.38 5.26 9.83
C ILE A 45 -10.60 5.83 11.23
N ASP A 46 -11.07 5.02 12.16
CA ASP A 46 -11.31 5.47 13.55
C ASP A 46 -9.99 5.83 14.24
N ASP A 47 -8.91 5.07 13.96
CA ASP A 47 -7.57 5.40 14.45
C ASP A 47 -7.10 6.77 13.90
N LEU A 48 -7.32 7.04 12.60
CA LEU A 48 -6.95 8.31 11.96
C LEU A 48 -7.79 9.50 12.48
N ILE A 49 -9.08 9.28 12.75
CA ILE A 49 -9.95 10.30 13.38
C ILE A 49 -9.48 10.58 14.80
N ALA A 50 -9.14 9.55 15.57
CA ALA A 50 -8.61 9.70 16.93
C ALA A 50 -7.30 10.49 16.98
N MET A 51 -6.49 10.43 15.91
CA MET A 51 -5.28 11.26 15.74
C MET A 51 -5.58 12.74 15.47
N GLY A 52 -6.83 13.11 15.14
CA GLY A 52 -7.25 14.47 14.84
C GLY A 52 -7.50 14.76 13.36
N CYS A 53 -7.55 13.74 12.50
CA CYS A 53 -7.88 13.91 11.08
C CYS A 53 -9.38 14.13 10.86
N GLY A 54 -9.73 15.01 9.93
CA GLY A 54 -11.07 15.05 9.35
C GLY A 54 -11.28 13.90 8.37
N TYR A 55 -12.43 13.25 8.38
CA TYR A 55 -12.74 12.15 7.48
C TYR A 55 -13.94 12.44 6.58
N ILE A 56 -13.85 12.00 5.32
CA ILE A 56 -14.94 12.11 4.33
C ILE A 56 -15.00 10.81 3.53
N GLU A 57 -16.05 10.03 3.75
CA GLU A 57 -16.22 8.77 3.05
C GLU A 57 -16.36 8.96 1.53
N THR A 58 -15.59 8.19 0.79
CA THR A 58 -15.67 8.12 -0.67
C THR A 58 -15.57 6.67 -1.11
N LYS A 59 -16.70 6.10 -1.53
CA LYS A 59 -16.74 4.75 -2.10
C LYS A 59 -16.01 4.72 -3.43
N ILE A 60 -15.10 3.78 -3.61
CA ILE A 60 -14.28 3.59 -4.81
C ILE A 60 -14.34 2.12 -5.20
N ASN A 61 -14.79 1.85 -6.42
CA ASN A 61 -14.64 0.52 -7.01
C ASN A 61 -13.17 0.35 -7.45
N ARG A 62 -12.42 -0.50 -6.78
CA ARG A 62 -10.96 -0.64 -6.98
C ARG A 62 -10.61 -1.31 -8.31
N HIS A 63 -11.46 -2.23 -8.79
CA HIS A 63 -11.18 -3.08 -9.95
C HIS A 63 -12.08 -2.80 -11.16
N GLY A 64 -13.06 -1.93 -11.04
CA GLY A 64 -13.98 -1.61 -12.13
C GLY A 64 -13.49 -0.51 -13.07
N LEU A 65 -13.91 -0.58 -14.33
CA LEU A 65 -13.66 0.43 -15.38
C LEU A 65 -14.98 1.00 -15.92
N ASN A 66 -15.95 1.20 -15.06
CA ASN A 66 -17.23 1.79 -15.46
C ASN A 66 -17.09 3.31 -15.59
N ILE A 67 -17.16 3.82 -16.81
CA ILE A 67 -17.01 5.26 -17.12
C ILE A 67 -17.97 6.12 -16.29
N ILE A 68 -19.20 5.66 -16.05
CA ILE A 68 -20.19 6.40 -15.25
C ILE A 68 -19.71 6.52 -13.77
N GLU A 69 -19.16 5.44 -13.21
CA GLU A 69 -18.61 5.46 -11.85
C GLU A 69 -17.41 6.39 -11.75
N GLU A 70 -16.55 6.41 -12.77
CA GLU A 70 -15.36 7.27 -12.79
C GLU A 70 -15.76 8.76 -12.87
N ILE A 71 -16.77 9.10 -13.67
CA ILE A 71 -17.31 10.47 -13.71
C ILE A 71 -17.93 10.85 -12.37
N LYS A 72 -18.70 9.94 -11.75
CA LYS A 72 -19.24 10.16 -10.39
C LYS A 72 -18.14 10.38 -9.35
N LEU A 73 -17.03 9.65 -9.44
CA LEU A 73 -15.88 9.80 -8.55
C LEU A 73 -15.24 11.18 -8.72
N ILE A 74 -15.03 11.65 -9.96
CA ILE A 74 -14.53 13.02 -10.22
C ILE A 74 -15.45 14.05 -9.60
N GLN A 75 -16.78 13.92 -9.79
CA GLN A 75 -17.76 14.85 -9.21
C GLN A 75 -17.75 14.82 -7.67
N LYS A 76 -17.59 13.63 -7.09
CA LYS A 76 -17.43 13.48 -5.63
C LYS A 76 -16.20 14.20 -5.13
N TYR A 77 -15.03 14.01 -5.77
CA TYR A 77 -13.81 14.71 -5.40
C TYR A 77 -13.92 16.22 -5.57
N LYS A 78 -14.60 16.72 -6.62
CA LYS A 78 -14.90 18.14 -6.77
C LYS A 78 -15.72 18.70 -5.61
N LYS A 79 -16.76 17.96 -5.17
CA LYS A 79 -17.59 18.36 -4.01
C LYS A 79 -16.76 18.39 -2.72
N ILE A 80 -15.86 17.42 -2.51
CA ILE A 80 -14.98 17.35 -1.34
C ILE A 80 -14.01 18.52 -1.34
N ILE A 81 -13.33 18.80 -2.45
CA ILE A 81 -12.39 19.91 -2.58
C ILE A 81 -13.10 21.25 -2.34
N LYS A 82 -14.30 21.43 -2.90
CA LYS A 82 -15.11 22.63 -2.66
C LYS A 82 -15.50 22.81 -1.19
N LYS A 83 -15.81 21.70 -0.48
CA LYS A 83 -16.20 21.70 0.94
C LYS A 83 -14.99 21.94 1.85
N VAL A 84 -13.90 21.21 1.67
CA VAL A 84 -12.69 21.27 2.51
C VAL A 84 -11.90 22.54 2.24
N LYS A 85 -11.84 22.98 0.96
CA LYS A 85 -10.98 24.06 0.47
C LYS A 85 -9.52 23.84 0.87
N PRO A 86 -8.91 22.68 0.48
CA PRO A 86 -7.54 22.37 0.85
C PRO A 86 -6.56 23.30 0.13
N ASP A 87 -5.43 23.56 0.76
CA ASP A 87 -4.32 24.32 0.19
C ASP A 87 -3.45 23.39 -0.71
N ILE A 88 -3.48 22.09 -0.43
CA ILE A 88 -2.80 21.05 -1.23
C ILE A 88 -3.58 19.72 -1.17
N VAL A 89 -3.51 18.94 -2.25
CA VAL A 89 -4.05 17.59 -2.33
C VAL A 89 -2.90 16.60 -2.51
N LEU A 90 -2.86 15.58 -1.66
CA LEU A 90 -1.96 14.42 -1.77
C LEU A 90 -2.76 13.23 -2.31
N THR A 91 -2.29 12.61 -3.38
CA THR A 91 -2.99 11.48 -3.99
C THR A 91 -2.12 10.23 -4.01
N TYR A 92 -2.75 9.08 -3.75
CA TYR A 92 -2.11 7.78 -3.74
C TYR A 92 -2.98 6.78 -4.49
N THR A 93 -2.36 5.85 -5.21
CA THR A 93 -2.99 4.84 -6.06
C THR A 93 -3.63 5.41 -7.35
N ILE A 94 -3.88 4.56 -8.33
CA ILE A 94 -4.20 4.96 -9.72
C ILE A 94 -5.41 5.89 -9.81
N LYS A 95 -6.58 5.48 -9.27
CA LYS A 95 -7.81 6.27 -9.41
C LYS A 95 -7.76 7.62 -8.70
N PRO A 96 -7.34 7.71 -7.42
CA PRO A 96 -7.11 9.00 -6.78
C PRO A 96 -6.06 9.86 -7.49
N ASN A 97 -4.98 9.27 -8.00
CA ASN A 97 -3.97 10.02 -8.75
C ASN A 97 -4.57 10.66 -10.02
N ILE A 98 -5.34 9.92 -10.80
CA ILE A 98 -5.94 10.43 -12.04
C ILE A 98 -7.13 11.36 -11.72
N TYR A 99 -8.15 10.84 -11.06
CA TYR A 99 -9.42 11.56 -10.89
C TYR A 99 -9.37 12.65 -9.83
N GLY A 100 -8.56 12.47 -8.79
CA GLY A 100 -8.25 13.51 -7.81
C GLY A 100 -7.52 14.69 -8.44
N SER A 101 -6.52 14.44 -9.29
CA SER A 101 -5.80 15.50 -10.02
C SER A 101 -6.71 16.24 -10.99
N ILE A 102 -7.60 15.54 -11.71
CA ILE A 102 -8.61 16.17 -12.58
C ILE A 102 -9.56 17.06 -11.75
N ALA A 103 -10.02 16.58 -10.61
CA ALA A 103 -10.90 17.35 -9.74
C ALA A 103 -10.21 18.60 -9.16
N ALA A 104 -8.98 18.44 -8.66
CA ALA A 104 -8.20 19.54 -8.07
C ALA A 104 -7.88 20.65 -9.07
N LYS A 105 -7.61 20.29 -10.33
CA LYS A 105 -7.41 21.24 -11.42
C LYS A 105 -8.57 22.23 -11.55
N SER A 106 -9.82 21.79 -11.37
CA SER A 106 -11.01 22.63 -11.50
C SER A 106 -11.05 23.77 -10.44
N TYR A 107 -10.31 23.60 -9.35
CA TYR A 107 -10.22 24.56 -8.25
C TYR A 107 -8.84 25.20 -8.11
N LYS A 108 -7.93 24.93 -9.06
CA LYS A 108 -6.53 25.41 -9.06
C LYS A 108 -5.77 25.01 -7.78
N VAL A 109 -6.14 23.89 -7.14
CA VAL A 109 -5.45 23.37 -5.96
C VAL A 109 -4.25 22.56 -6.41
N PRO A 110 -3.03 22.80 -5.90
CA PRO A 110 -1.85 22.02 -6.23
C PRO A 110 -1.99 20.57 -5.76
N VAL A 111 -1.46 19.66 -6.56
CA VAL A 111 -1.46 18.21 -6.29
C VAL A 111 -0.05 17.70 -6.21
N ILE A 112 0.25 16.92 -5.18
CA ILE A 112 1.40 16.03 -5.11
C ILE A 112 0.87 14.61 -5.28
N ALA A 113 1.25 13.95 -6.37
CA ALA A 113 0.86 12.59 -6.67
C ALA A 113 1.96 11.60 -6.25
N ASN A 114 1.58 10.48 -5.65
CA ASN A 114 2.49 9.41 -5.28
C ASN A 114 2.14 8.15 -6.08
N ILE A 115 3.10 7.69 -6.89
CA ILE A 115 3.02 6.44 -7.64
C ILE A 115 3.66 5.36 -6.80
N THR A 116 2.82 4.59 -6.10
CA THR A 116 3.25 3.48 -5.22
C THR A 116 3.37 2.14 -5.95
N GLY A 117 3.07 2.12 -7.23
CA GLY A 117 3.09 1.01 -8.17
C GLY A 117 2.23 1.37 -9.36
N LEU A 118 2.52 0.79 -10.52
CA LEU A 118 1.77 1.05 -11.76
C LEU A 118 0.48 0.23 -11.82
N GLY A 119 0.44 -0.91 -11.10
CA GLY A 119 -0.68 -1.84 -11.07
C GLY A 119 -0.88 -2.57 -12.40
N THR A 120 -1.67 -3.62 -12.36
CA THR A 120 -1.90 -4.53 -13.49
C THR A 120 -2.45 -3.86 -14.75
N ALA A 121 -3.09 -2.70 -14.61
CA ALA A 121 -3.61 -1.93 -15.74
C ALA A 121 -2.52 -1.36 -16.65
N VAL A 122 -1.26 -1.33 -16.17
CA VAL A 122 -0.12 -0.72 -16.90
C VAL A 122 0.96 -1.75 -17.24
N GLU A 123 0.97 -2.91 -16.57
CA GLU A 123 2.02 -3.93 -16.69
C GLU A 123 2.01 -4.67 -18.05
N ASN A 124 0.84 -4.84 -18.64
CA ASN A 124 0.71 -5.56 -19.91
C ASN A 124 0.34 -4.61 -21.04
N GLU A 125 0.98 -4.75 -22.20
CA GLU A 125 0.61 -4.02 -23.40
C GLU A 125 -0.85 -4.35 -23.79
N SER A 126 -1.75 -3.44 -23.50
CA SER A 126 -3.17 -3.62 -23.70
C SER A 126 -3.84 -2.28 -24.06
N ILE A 127 -5.07 -2.36 -24.56
CA ILE A 127 -5.90 -1.16 -24.78
C ILE A 127 -6.08 -0.40 -23.46
N LEU A 128 -6.21 -1.13 -22.34
CA LEU A 128 -6.35 -0.56 -21.01
C LEU A 128 -5.12 0.25 -20.61
N GLN A 129 -3.91 -0.26 -20.88
CA GLN A 129 -2.66 0.47 -20.64
C GLN A 129 -2.64 1.79 -21.40
N LYS A 130 -2.98 1.76 -22.71
CA LYS A 130 -3.00 2.97 -23.56
C LYS A 130 -3.99 4.02 -23.03
N ILE A 131 -5.17 3.59 -22.62
CA ILE A 131 -6.18 4.48 -22.00
C ILE A 131 -5.64 5.05 -20.68
N THR A 132 -5.05 4.25 -19.83
CA THR A 132 -4.49 4.68 -18.54
C THR A 132 -3.38 5.71 -18.73
N ILE A 133 -2.48 5.50 -19.69
CA ILE A 133 -1.42 6.45 -20.06
C ILE A 133 -2.02 7.79 -20.53
N LEU A 134 -3.06 7.76 -21.37
CA LEU A 134 -3.73 8.98 -21.83
C LEU A 134 -4.39 9.74 -20.68
N LEU A 135 -5.04 9.01 -19.76
CA LEU A 135 -5.63 9.58 -18.55
C LEU A 135 -4.57 10.23 -17.65
N TYR A 136 -3.42 9.57 -17.43
CA TYR A 136 -2.32 10.16 -16.68
C TYR A 136 -1.75 11.40 -17.37
N LYS A 137 -1.53 11.37 -18.69
CA LYS A 137 -1.09 12.55 -19.46
C LYS A 137 -2.02 13.74 -19.27
N TYR A 138 -3.35 13.51 -19.32
CA TYR A 138 -4.33 14.56 -19.13
C TYR A 138 -4.38 15.07 -17.68
N ALA A 139 -4.44 14.15 -16.72
CA ALA A 139 -4.57 14.46 -15.30
C ALA A 139 -3.34 15.19 -14.76
N PHE A 140 -2.14 14.78 -15.21
CA PHE A 140 -0.88 15.25 -14.65
C PHE A 140 -0.30 16.51 -15.33
N LYS A 141 -0.99 17.09 -16.30
CA LYS A 141 -0.59 18.38 -16.88
C LYS A 141 -0.33 19.46 -15.82
N ASN A 142 -1.16 19.48 -14.78
CA ASN A 142 -1.15 20.53 -13.75
C ASN A 142 -0.75 20.03 -12.35
N VAL A 143 -0.25 18.80 -12.21
CA VAL A 143 0.30 18.37 -10.91
C VAL A 143 1.53 19.19 -10.56
N HIS A 144 1.70 19.45 -9.30
CA HIS A 144 2.86 20.19 -8.80
C HIS A 144 4.11 19.30 -8.78
N LYS A 145 3.96 18.07 -8.25
CA LYS A 145 5.04 17.10 -8.12
C LYS A 145 4.49 15.67 -8.25
N VAL A 146 5.30 14.76 -8.77
CA VAL A 146 5.01 13.32 -8.83
C VAL A 146 6.18 12.58 -8.18
N PHE A 147 5.89 11.80 -7.14
CA PHE A 147 6.87 10.95 -6.48
C PHE A 147 6.69 9.49 -6.88
N PHE A 148 7.80 8.81 -7.12
CA PHE A 148 7.88 7.38 -7.43
C PHE A 148 8.67 6.67 -6.33
N GLN A 149 8.40 5.38 -6.12
CA GLN A 149 9.09 4.57 -5.12
C GLN A 149 10.23 3.73 -5.71
N ASN A 150 10.31 3.63 -7.04
CA ASN A 150 11.41 3.00 -7.76
C ASN A 150 11.68 3.71 -9.09
N GLU A 151 12.86 3.46 -9.64
CA GLU A 151 13.30 4.10 -10.88
C GLU A 151 12.55 3.55 -12.10
N GLU A 152 12.15 2.27 -12.09
CA GLU A 152 11.42 1.63 -13.18
C GLU A 152 10.09 2.34 -13.46
N ASN A 153 9.28 2.57 -12.41
CA ASN A 153 8.03 3.31 -12.52
C ASN A 153 8.24 4.75 -12.98
N ARG A 154 9.31 5.39 -12.52
CA ARG A 154 9.70 6.73 -12.95
C ARG A 154 10.07 6.73 -14.42
N GLN A 155 10.90 5.78 -14.89
CA GLN A 155 11.31 5.65 -16.27
C GLN A 155 10.11 5.42 -17.19
N PHE A 156 9.16 4.56 -16.79
CA PHE A 156 7.91 4.36 -17.52
C PHE A 156 7.17 5.69 -17.78
N PHE A 157 7.12 6.59 -16.78
CA PHE A 157 6.48 7.90 -16.95
C PHE A 157 7.29 8.82 -17.86
N ILE A 158 8.61 8.75 -17.82
CA ILE A 158 9.51 9.50 -18.73
C ILE A 158 9.30 9.06 -20.17
N ASP A 159 9.33 7.75 -20.43
CA ASP A 159 9.17 7.16 -21.76
C ASP A 159 7.82 7.52 -22.39
N ASN A 160 6.79 7.55 -21.54
CA ASN A 160 5.44 7.97 -21.94
C ASN A 160 5.24 9.49 -21.93
N LYS A 161 6.25 10.31 -21.64
CA LYS A 161 6.17 11.78 -21.60
C LYS A 161 5.07 12.31 -20.66
N ILE A 162 4.96 11.71 -19.45
CA ILE A 162 3.98 12.09 -18.43
C ILE A 162 4.67 12.98 -17.39
N ALA A 163 4.16 14.19 -17.14
CA ALA A 163 4.62 15.13 -16.10
C ALA A 163 6.15 15.38 -16.09
N LEU A 164 6.78 15.47 -17.25
CA LEU A 164 8.23 15.73 -17.38
C LEU A 164 8.66 16.95 -16.58
N GLY A 165 9.82 16.87 -15.94
CA GLY A 165 10.37 17.93 -15.08
C GLY A 165 9.74 18.02 -13.67
N LYS A 166 8.73 17.20 -13.35
CA LYS A 166 8.04 17.21 -12.05
C LYS A 166 8.29 15.97 -11.21
N HIS A 167 9.15 15.06 -11.67
CA HIS A 167 9.42 13.78 -11.02
C HIS A 167 10.34 13.94 -9.81
N GLY A 168 10.10 13.12 -8.78
CA GLY A 168 10.97 12.90 -7.65
C GLY A 168 10.98 11.41 -7.30
N LEU A 169 12.07 10.93 -6.73
CA LEU A 169 12.20 9.57 -6.23
C LEU A 169 12.13 9.59 -4.70
N LEU A 170 11.37 8.67 -4.12
CA LEU A 170 11.33 8.38 -2.68
C LEU A 170 11.69 6.92 -2.48
N PRO A 171 12.59 6.59 -1.56
CA PRO A 171 12.98 5.20 -1.30
C PRO A 171 11.89 4.45 -0.49
N GLY A 172 10.72 4.27 -1.09
CA GLY A 172 9.57 3.62 -0.44
C GLY A 172 8.86 4.48 0.61
N SER A 173 8.17 3.82 1.52
CA SER A 173 7.41 4.48 2.61
C SER A 173 8.21 4.61 3.89
N GLY A 174 9.37 3.93 3.97
CA GLY A 174 10.16 3.86 5.18
C GLY A 174 9.59 2.90 6.22
N VAL A 175 10.27 2.79 7.34
CA VAL A 175 9.87 2.04 8.52
C VAL A 175 10.12 2.87 9.78
N ASN A 176 9.18 2.82 10.72
CA ASN A 176 9.33 3.49 12.02
C ASN A 176 10.25 2.67 12.92
N LEU A 177 11.50 3.11 13.10
CA LEU A 177 12.51 2.43 13.91
C LEU A 177 12.29 2.56 15.43
N GLU A 178 11.43 3.50 15.87
CA GLU A 178 11.02 3.58 17.28
C GLU A 178 9.96 2.52 17.61
N TYR A 179 9.17 2.14 16.60
CA TYR A 179 8.16 1.11 16.74
C TYR A 179 8.70 -0.28 16.40
N PHE A 180 9.38 -0.45 15.26
CA PHE A 180 10.05 -1.68 14.85
C PHE A 180 11.50 -1.65 15.34
N THR A 181 11.71 -2.11 16.57
CA THR A 181 13.04 -2.19 17.19
C THR A 181 13.60 -3.60 17.08
N PRO A 182 14.92 -3.79 17.15
CA PRO A 182 15.54 -5.11 17.21
C PRO A 182 14.90 -5.97 18.31
N LEU A 183 14.49 -7.17 17.96
CA LEU A 183 13.89 -8.16 18.85
C LEU A 183 14.94 -9.24 19.16
N GLU A 184 14.93 -9.77 20.38
CA GLU A 184 15.71 -10.95 20.71
C GLU A 184 15.41 -12.09 19.72
N TYR A 185 16.44 -12.83 19.35
CA TYR A 185 16.30 -13.99 18.47
C TYR A 185 15.57 -15.11 19.24
N PRO A 186 14.59 -15.80 18.60
CA PRO A 186 13.81 -16.80 19.33
C PRO A 186 14.69 -17.95 19.85
N ASP A 187 14.57 -18.24 21.14
CA ASP A 187 15.13 -19.47 21.73
C ASP A 187 14.06 -20.57 21.65
N SER A 188 13.95 -21.19 20.49
CA SER A 188 13.00 -22.25 20.20
C SER A 188 13.69 -23.45 19.58
N LYS A 189 13.24 -24.66 19.99
CA LYS A 189 13.70 -25.94 19.37
C LYS A 189 13.23 -26.06 17.91
N ASN A 190 12.19 -25.33 17.53
CA ASN A 190 11.70 -25.30 16.17
C ASN A 190 12.28 -24.08 15.43
N ILE A 191 12.56 -24.23 14.15
CA ILE A 191 12.85 -23.12 13.26
C ILE A 191 11.54 -22.62 12.69
N GLU A 192 11.21 -21.36 12.99
CA GLU A 192 9.93 -20.74 12.65
C GLU A 192 10.11 -19.77 11.48
N PHE A 193 9.48 -20.06 10.34
CA PHE A 193 9.45 -19.19 9.16
C PHE A 193 8.14 -18.41 9.10
N ILE A 194 8.16 -17.19 8.56
CA ILE A 194 6.94 -16.38 8.43
C ILE A 194 6.83 -15.75 7.04
N TYR A 195 5.64 -15.86 6.47
CA TYR A 195 5.20 -15.15 5.28
C TYR A 195 4.19 -14.07 5.71
N ILE A 196 4.42 -12.83 5.30
CA ILE A 196 3.55 -11.70 5.62
C ILE A 196 3.25 -10.94 4.33
N SER A 197 2.05 -11.11 3.78
CA SER A 197 1.61 -10.39 2.58
C SER A 197 0.10 -10.60 2.34
N ARG A 198 -0.45 -9.86 1.38
CA ARG A 198 -1.72 -10.25 0.76
C ARG A 198 -1.56 -11.64 0.14
N ILE A 199 -2.54 -12.51 0.37
CA ILE A 199 -2.49 -13.88 -0.13
C ILE A 199 -3.06 -13.91 -1.53
N MET A 200 -2.14 -13.94 -2.49
CA MET A 200 -2.38 -14.00 -3.92
C MET A 200 -1.17 -14.62 -4.62
N LYS A 201 -1.40 -15.20 -5.80
CA LYS A 201 -0.37 -15.94 -6.54
C LYS A 201 0.92 -15.14 -6.73
N GLN A 202 0.82 -13.91 -7.19
CA GLN A 202 1.99 -13.06 -7.50
C GLN A 202 2.81 -12.64 -6.27
N LYS A 203 2.27 -12.80 -5.05
CA LYS A 203 3.01 -12.61 -3.80
C LYS A 203 3.77 -13.86 -3.36
N GLY A 204 3.78 -14.90 -4.20
CA GLY A 204 4.60 -16.09 -3.97
C GLY A 204 4.05 -17.03 -2.91
N ILE A 205 2.74 -17.00 -2.63
CA ILE A 205 2.13 -17.89 -1.63
C ILE A 205 2.29 -19.38 -2.01
N GLU A 206 2.24 -19.70 -3.30
CA GLU A 206 2.39 -21.09 -3.77
C GLU A 206 3.82 -21.58 -3.53
N GLN A 207 4.83 -20.76 -3.85
CA GLN A 207 6.24 -21.05 -3.61
C GLN A 207 6.53 -21.25 -2.12
N TYR A 208 5.91 -20.43 -1.25
CA TYR A 208 6.04 -20.58 0.18
C TYR A 208 5.43 -21.89 0.70
N ILE A 209 4.23 -22.26 0.21
CA ILE A 209 3.54 -23.50 0.57
C ILE A 209 4.33 -24.73 0.12
N ASP A 210 4.86 -24.71 -1.11
CA ASP A 210 5.65 -25.84 -1.65
C ASP A 210 6.95 -26.00 -0.87
N ALA A 211 7.63 -24.91 -0.53
CA ALA A 211 8.78 -24.92 0.35
C ALA A 211 8.43 -25.48 1.75
N ALA A 212 7.29 -25.08 2.32
CA ALA A 212 6.83 -25.58 3.61
C ALA A 212 6.62 -27.09 3.60
N LYS A 213 5.95 -27.64 2.57
CA LYS A 213 5.72 -29.08 2.42
C LYS A 213 7.04 -29.83 2.33
N TYR A 214 7.95 -29.38 1.47
CA TYR A 214 9.24 -30.03 1.26
C TYR A 214 10.12 -29.99 2.50
N ILE A 215 10.27 -28.82 3.13
CA ILE A 215 11.17 -28.63 4.27
C ILE A 215 10.65 -29.36 5.50
N ARG A 216 9.35 -29.30 5.80
CA ARG A 216 8.78 -30.02 6.95
C ARG A 216 8.93 -31.54 6.85
N ASN A 217 8.80 -32.10 5.65
CA ASN A 217 9.00 -33.51 5.45
C ASN A 217 10.44 -33.94 5.76
N LYS A 218 11.42 -33.07 5.44
CA LYS A 218 12.84 -33.35 5.66
C LYS A 218 13.31 -32.94 7.05
N TYR A 219 12.71 -31.88 7.62
CA TYR A 219 13.07 -31.28 8.91
C TYR A 219 11.81 -31.05 9.76
N PRO A 220 11.35 -32.08 10.53
CA PRO A 220 10.11 -32.00 11.29
C PRO A 220 10.04 -30.91 12.35
N ASN A 221 11.19 -30.39 12.79
CA ASN A 221 11.31 -29.28 13.74
C ASN A 221 11.18 -27.91 13.08
N THR A 222 10.55 -27.80 11.93
CA THR A 222 10.25 -26.50 11.28
C THR A 222 8.77 -26.16 11.34
N ARG A 223 8.43 -24.87 11.36
CA ARG A 223 7.08 -24.34 11.35
C ARG A 223 6.98 -23.21 10.34
N PHE A 224 5.83 -23.10 9.68
CA PHE A 224 5.59 -22.14 8.61
C PHE A 224 4.33 -21.32 8.91
N HIS A 225 4.51 -20.05 9.24
CA HIS A 225 3.44 -19.11 9.58
C HIS A 225 3.05 -18.28 8.35
N ILE A 226 1.75 -18.02 8.21
CA ILE A 226 1.20 -17.17 7.16
C ILE A 226 0.34 -16.09 7.80
N LEU A 227 0.66 -14.83 7.53
CA LEU A 227 -0.12 -13.65 7.90
C LEU A 227 -0.59 -12.91 6.65
N GLY A 228 -1.85 -12.53 6.62
CA GLY A 228 -2.45 -11.71 5.57
C GLY A 228 -3.89 -12.13 5.28
N PHE A 229 -4.58 -11.33 4.47
CA PHE A 229 -5.91 -11.67 4.00
C PHE A 229 -5.83 -12.24 2.57
N CYS A 230 -6.78 -13.12 2.23
CA CYS A 230 -6.88 -13.68 0.90
C CYS A 230 -7.48 -12.65 -0.07
N GLU A 231 -6.66 -12.09 -0.94
CA GLU A 231 -7.11 -11.26 -2.07
C GLU A 231 -7.85 -12.14 -3.09
N GLU A 232 -7.37 -13.36 -3.31
CA GLU A 232 -7.96 -14.39 -4.15
C GLU A 232 -8.65 -15.42 -3.25
N LYS A 233 -9.98 -15.44 -3.26
CA LYS A 233 -10.80 -16.22 -2.32
C LYS A 233 -10.53 -17.73 -2.31
N HIS A 234 -10.08 -18.29 -3.43
CA HIS A 234 -9.79 -19.73 -3.51
C HIS A 234 -8.67 -20.19 -2.56
N TYR A 235 -7.81 -19.26 -2.09
CA TYR A 235 -6.80 -19.58 -1.09
C TYR A 235 -7.37 -19.78 0.32
N GLU A 236 -8.56 -19.27 0.64
CA GLU A 236 -9.13 -19.43 1.98
C GLU A 236 -9.33 -20.89 2.35
N GLU A 237 -9.93 -21.68 1.44
CA GLU A 237 -10.15 -23.11 1.63
C GLU A 237 -8.83 -23.87 1.61
N LYS A 238 -7.98 -23.60 0.61
CA LYS A 238 -6.65 -24.23 0.48
C LYS A 238 -5.79 -24.05 1.74
N LEU A 239 -5.76 -22.88 2.34
CA LEU A 239 -4.99 -22.61 3.54
C LEU A 239 -5.56 -23.34 4.77
N ARG A 240 -6.90 -23.43 4.91
CA ARG A 240 -7.53 -24.20 5.98
C ARG A 240 -7.20 -25.69 5.87
N GLU A 241 -7.25 -26.25 4.67
CA GLU A 241 -6.88 -27.65 4.45
C GLU A 241 -5.41 -27.91 4.83
N LEU A 242 -4.49 -27.04 4.40
CA LEU A 242 -3.07 -27.16 4.73
C LEU A 242 -2.78 -26.98 6.23
N GLU A 243 -3.55 -26.14 6.91
CA GLU A 243 -3.47 -25.99 8.36
C GLU A 243 -3.97 -27.25 9.08
N ASN A 244 -5.10 -27.82 8.66
CA ASN A 244 -5.62 -29.10 9.19
C ASN A 244 -4.63 -30.27 8.99
N GLN A 245 -3.88 -30.25 7.87
CA GLN A 245 -2.80 -31.19 7.60
C GLN A 245 -1.52 -30.87 8.40
N GLY A 246 -1.51 -29.78 9.15
CA GLY A 246 -0.36 -29.32 9.93
C GLY A 246 0.81 -28.80 9.08
N VAL A 247 0.63 -28.52 7.79
CA VAL A 247 1.70 -28.03 6.91
C VAL A 247 2.09 -26.58 7.22
N ILE A 248 1.10 -25.74 7.52
CA ILE A 248 1.24 -24.32 7.84
C ILE A 248 0.46 -23.97 9.09
N ILE A 249 0.63 -22.72 9.56
CA ILE A 249 -0.19 -22.09 10.60
C ILE A 249 -0.69 -20.77 10.03
N TYR A 250 -1.99 -20.66 9.76
CA TYR A 250 -2.61 -19.47 9.18
C TYR A 250 -3.22 -18.57 10.25
N HIS A 251 -2.77 -17.31 10.31
CA HIS A 251 -3.17 -16.34 11.33
C HIS A 251 -4.17 -15.30 10.82
N GLY A 252 -4.52 -15.33 9.52
CA GLY A 252 -5.34 -14.28 8.93
C GLY A 252 -4.63 -12.91 8.93
N MET A 253 -5.41 -11.84 8.74
CA MET A 253 -4.87 -10.50 8.80
C MET A 253 -4.62 -10.08 10.25
N GLN A 254 -3.43 -9.55 10.50
CA GLN A 254 -3.02 -9.12 11.85
C GLN A 254 -2.73 -7.62 11.88
N ARG A 255 -3.14 -6.95 12.97
CA ARG A 255 -2.88 -5.51 13.17
C ARG A 255 -1.45 -5.20 13.61
N ASP A 256 -0.84 -6.09 14.39
CA ASP A 256 0.53 -5.97 14.89
C ASP A 256 1.34 -7.23 14.55
N ILE A 257 2.19 -7.11 13.54
CA ILE A 257 3.03 -8.22 13.07
C ILE A 257 4.25 -8.48 13.97
N ARG A 258 4.64 -7.53 14.84
CA ARG A 258 5.81 -7.69 15.73
C ARG A 258 5.65 -8.85 16.70
N LYS A 259 4.41 -9.13 17.15
CA LYS A 259 4.09 -10.29 18.00
C LYS A 259 4.47 -11.62 17.36
N TYR A 260 4.40 -11.66 16.04
CA TYR A 260 4.76 -12.83 15.23
C TYR A 260 6.23 -12.81 14.90
N LEU A 261 6.78 -11.67 14.48
CA LEU A 261 8.22 -11.50 14.25
C LEU A 261 9.04 -11.87 15.49
N LYS A 262 8.55 -11.57 16.71
CA LYS A 262 9.21 -11.97 17.97
C LYS A 262 9.38 -13.48 18.11
N LYS A 263 8.46 -14.27 17.54
CA LYS A 263 8.45 -15.74 17.67
C LYS A 263 9.06 -16.45 16.47
N THR A 264 9.39 -15.74 15.39
CA THR A 264 9.87 -16.34 14.15
C THR A 264 11.33 -16.01 13.89
N HIS A 265 12.01 -16.93 13.21
CA HIS A 265 13.44 -16.87 12.94
C HIS A 265 13.78 -16.20 11.62
N CYS A 266 12.89 -16.31 10.62
CA CYS A 266 13.17 -15.83 9.28
C CYS A 266 11.88 -15.41 8.58
N THR A 267 11.91 -14.25 7.93
CA THR A 267 10.84 -13.80 7.03
C THR A 267 11.12 -14.27 5.61
N VAL A 268 10.11 -14.89 4.99
CA VAL A 268 10.18 -15.36 3.61
C VAL A 268 9.17 -14.58 2.77
N HIS A 269 9.64 -13.86 1.77
CA HIS A 269 8.82 -12.96 0.95
C HIS A 269 9.10 -13.20 -0.55
N PRO A 270 8.62 -14.32 -1.12
CA PRO A 270 8.96 -14.78 -2.46
C PRO A 270 8.07 -14.09 -3.52
N THR A 271 7.90 -12.78 -3.40
CA THR A 271 7.05 -11.98 -4.29
C THR A 271 7.70 -11.79 -5.66
N TYR A 272 6.89 -11.87 -6.70
CA TYR A 272 7.23 -11.41 -8.06
C TYR A 272 6.19 -10.40 -8.56
N TYR A 273 5.42 -9.82 -7.64
CA TYR A 273 4.49 -8.74 -7.93
C TYR A 273 5.27 -7.44 -8.15
N PRO A 274 5.03 -6.73 -9.26
CA PRO A 274 5.72 -5.46 -9.53
C PRO A 274 5.28 -4.39 -8.54
N GLU A 275 6.12 -4.11 -7.57
CA GLU A 275 5.88 -3.10 -6.53
C GLU A 275 7.17 -2.33 -6.19
N GLY A 276 7.02 -1.28 -5.39
CA GLY A 276 8.15 -0.63 -4.76
C GLY A 276 8.74 -1.51 -3.64
N ILE A 277 9.56 -0.90 -2.78
CA ILE A 277 10.13 -1.61 -1.63
C ILE A 277 8.98 -2.08 -0.72
N SER A 278 8.94 -3.39 -0.44
CA SER A 278 7.97 -3.96 0.49
C SER A 278 8.29 -3.55 1.93
N ASN A 279 7.34 -2.91 2.60
CA ASN A 279 7.52 -2.50 4.00
C ASN A 279 7.76 -3.69 4.93
N VAL A 280 7.19 -4.85 4.65
CA VAL A 280 7.41 -6.09 5.43
C VAL A 280 8.89 -6.46 5.49
N LEU A 281 9.64 -6.23 4.42
CA LEU A 281 11.09 -6.45 4.41
C LEU A 281 11.81 -5.46 5.34
N LEU A 282 11.44 -4.18 5.28
CA LEU A 282 12.01 -3.15 6.14
C LEU A 282 11.66 -3.40 7.62
N GLU A 283 10.41 -3.75 7.91
CA GLU A 283 9.89 -4.07 9.24
C GLU A 283 10.58 -5.31 9.82
N SER A 284 10.76 -6.35 9.01
CA SER A 284 11.48 -7.57 9.41
C SER A 284 12.96 -7.31 9.67
N ALA A 285 13.62 -6.55 8.79
CA ALA A 285 15.01 -6.15 8.96
C ALA A 285 15.22 -5.30 10.22
N ALA A 286 14.34 -4.32 10.46
CA ALA A 286 14.37 -3.48 11.67
C ALA A 286 14.19 -4.31 12.95
N CYS A 287 13.39 -5.38 12.89
CA CYS A 287 13.24 -6.35 13.98
C CYS A 287 14.39 -7.36 14.09
N GLY A 288 15.43 -7.26 13.26
CA GLY A 288 16.59 -8.17 13.28
C GLY A 288 16.28 -9.57 12.76
N ARG A 289 15.30 -9.73 11.86
CA ARG A 289 14.97 -11.03 11.25
C ARG A 289 15.66 -11.20 9.91
N PRO A 290 16.39 -12.29 9.69
CA PRO A 290 16.85 -12.70 8.37
C PRO A 290 15.71 -12.75 7.38
N ILE A 291 16.01 -12.43 6.11
CA ILE A 291 15.02 -12.34 5.06
C ILE A 291 15.43 -13.22 3.88
N ILE A 292 14.48 -13.99 3.36
CA ILE A 292 14.58 -14.68 2.09
C ILE A 292 13.58 -14.02 1.15
N THR A 293 14.06 -13.45 0.05
CA THR A 293 13.22 -12.77 -0.95
C THR A 293 13.73 -13.03 -2.36
N THR A 294 12.95 -12.65 -3.36
CA THR A 294 13.35 -12.64 -4.78
C THR A 294 14.24 -11.42 -5.06
N ASP A 295 15.01 -11.52 -6.11
CA ASP A 295 15.81 -10.47 -6.74
C ASP A 295 15.00 -9.58 -7.70
#